data_2f5f19e4fe722d7c2dcda6982b0c9f09
#
_entry.id   2f5f19e4fe722d7c2dcda6982b0c9f09
#
_cell.length_a   1.000
_cell.length_b   1.000
_cell.length_c   1.000
_cell.angle_alpha   90.00
_cell.angle_beta   90.00
_cell.angle_gamma   90.00
#
_symmetry.space_group_name_H-M   'P 1'
#
loop_
_entity.id
_entity.type
_entity.pdbx_description
1 polymer ?
#
loop_
_entity_poly.entity_id
_entity_poly.type
_entity_poly.pdbx_seq_one_letter_code
_entity_poly.pdbx_strand_id
1 'polypeptide(L)'
;MHKQDVLFVLTIDTEEEWQWDEEFPQHNCSVENVEKLPAFQTFCESLGIRPTYFVDYAVASNNFGSQTLRTFAKSNRAEVGAHLHPWCNPPYFGKTSEAESHVINLPLEQVEQKLDALNALLHDEIGVRPQSFRSGRWG
;
A
#
# COMPACT_ATOMS: atom_id res chain seq x y z
N MET A 1 -23.55 17.43 29.33
CA MET A 1 -23.15 16.20 28.62
C MET A 1 -22.04 16.56 27.65
N HIS A 2 -20.81 16.08 27.88
CA HIS A 2 -19.75 16.23 26.89
C HIS A 2 -20.12 15.38 25.66
N LYS A 3 -20.32 16.02 24.52
CA LYS A 3 -20.43 15.34 23.23
C LYS A 3 -19.09 14.63 23.00
N GLN A 4 -19.04 13.32 23.06
CA GLN A 4 -17.87 12.58 22.59
C GLN A 4 -17.81 12.73 21.07
N ASP A 5 -16.73 13.33 20.58
CA ASP A 5 -16.47 13.35 19.14
C ASP A 5 -16.12 11.92 18.70
N VAL A 6 -16.86 11.42 17.72
CA VAL A 6 -16.57 10.14 17.08
C VAL A 6 -15.65 10.41 15.92
N LEU A 7 -14.46 9.80 15.92
CA LEU A 7 -13.52 9.85 14.80
C LEU A 7 -13.79 8.66 13.88
N PHE A 8 -13.95 8.95 12.58
CA PHE A 8 -14.05 7.96 11.53
C PHE A 8 -12.77 7.99 10.69
N VAL A 9 -12.11 6.84 10.55
CA VAL A 9 -10.92 6.67 9.74
C VAL A 9 -11.21 5.63 8.67
N LEU A 10 -11.02 6.01 7.40
CA LEU A 10 -11.13 5.10 6.27
C LEU A 10 -9.74 4.77 5.74
N THR A 11 -9.41 3.50 5.77
CA THR A 11 -8.13 2.98 5.25
C THR A 11 -8.39 1.93 4.18
N ILE A 12 -7.59 1.96 3.13
CA ILE A 12 -7.74 1.08 1.96
C ILE A 12 -6.40 0.42 1.70
N ASP A 13 -6.36 -0.91 1.70
CA ASP A 13 -5.24 -1.67 1.19
C ASP A 13 -5.25 -1.53 -0.33
N THR A 14 -4.21 -0.92 -0.85
CA THR A 14 -4.07 -0.54 -2.26
C THR A 14 -2.90 -1.34 -2.79
N GLU A 15 -3.24 -2.48 -3.34
CA GLU A 15 -2.32 -3.60 -3.52
C GLU A 15 -2.56 -4.30 -4.85
N GLU A 16 -1.64 -5.21 -5.20
CA GLU A 16 -1.77 -6.04 -6.38
C GLU A 16 -3.00 -6.96 -6.31
N GLU A 17 -3.47 -7.35 -7.49
CA GLU A 17 -4.49 -8.37 -7.65
C GLU A 17 -3.82 -9.74 -7.57
N TRP A 18 -4.13 -10.51 -6.53
CA TRP A 18 -3.60 -11.83 -6.30
C TRP A 18 -4.69 -12.79 -5.82
N GLN A 19 -4.61 -14.05 -6.27
CA GLN A 19 -5.52 -15.10 -5.84
C GLN A 19 -4.88 -15.90 -4.71
N TRP A 20 -5.56 -16.01 -3.59
CA TRP A 20 -5.04 -16.58 -2.33
C TRP A 20 -4.68 -18.06 -2.38
N ASP A 21 -5.06 -18.79 -3.42
CA ASP A 21 -4.74 -20.19 -3.69
C ASP A 21 -3.63 -20.37 -4.74
N GLU A 22 -3.06 -19.27 -5.25
CA GLU A 22 -1.94 -19.28 -6.19
C GLU A 22 -0.59 -19.06 -5.49
N GLU A 23 0.50 -19.31 -6.22
CA GLU A 23 1.85 -19.02 -5.77
C GLU A 23 2.04 -17.51 -5.59
N PHE A 24 2.87 -17.10 -4.62
CA PHE A 24 3.19 -15.70 -4.37
C PHE A 24 3.98 -15.09 -5.52
N PRO A 25 3.40 -14.13 -6.29
CA PRO A 25 4.07 -13.55 -7.45
C PRO A 25 5.13 -12.54 -7.01
N GLN A 26 6.36 -12.70 -7.53
CA GLN A 26 7.43 -11.72 -7.27
C GLN A 26 7.45 -10.60 -8.31
N HIS A 27 7.00 -10.87 -9.52
CA HIS A 27 7.06 -9.95 -10.66
C HIS A 27 5.76 -10.00 -11.47
N ASN A 28 5.54 -8.96 -12.25
CA ASN A 28 4.38 -8.85 -13.14
C ASN A 28 3.03 -8.97 -12.42
N CYS A 29 2.96 -8.46 -11.19
CA CYS A 29 1.72 -8.42 -10.45
C CYS A 29 0.69 -7.55 -11.18
N SER A 30 -0.53 -8.05 -11.36
CA SER A 30 -1.62 -7.25 -11.90
C SER A 30 -2.03 -6.17 -10.88
N VAL A 31 -2.28 -4.99 -11.38
CA VAL A 31 -2.78 -3.83 -10.60
C VAL A 31 -3.86 -3.08 -11.40
N GLU A 32 -4.67 -3.79 -12.17
CA GLU A 32 -5.75 -3.17 -12.98
C GLU A 32 -6.81 -2.49 -12.11
N ASN A 33 -6.97 -2.96 -10.87
CA ASN A 33 -7.85 -2.37 -9.86
C ASN A 33 -7.57 -0.88 -9.60
N VAL A 34 -6.34 -0.40 -9.80
CA VAL A 34 -5.97 1.01 -9.58
C VAL A 34 -6.71 1.99 -10.49
N GLU A 35 -7.24 1.52 -11.63
CA GLU A 35 -8.06 2.33 -12.53
C GLU A 35 -9.34 2.84 -11.86
N LYS A 36 -9.79 2.19 -10.80
CA LYS A 36 -10.97 2.57 -10.01
C LYS A 36 -10.69 3.63 -8.95
N LEU A 37 -9.42 3.89 -8.62
CA LEU A 37 -9.04 4.85 -7.57
C LEU A 37 -9.64 6.25 -7.77
N PRO A 38 -9.67 6.85 -8.98
CA PRO A 38 -10.24 8.18 -9.16
C PRO A 38 -11.74 8.25 -8.82
N ALA A 39 -12.50 7.22 -9.21
CA ALA A 39 -13.94 7.16 -8.92
C ALA A 39 -14.19 6.96 -7.42
N PHE A 40 -13.40 6.10 -6.77
CA PHE A 40 -13.48 5.88 -5.33
C PHE A 40 -13.09 7.14 -4.53
N GLN A 41 -12.04 7.84 -4.94
CA GLN A 41 -11.64 9.11 -4.32
C GLN A 41 -12.75 10.15 -4.42
N THR A 42 -13.37 10.28 -5.59
CA THR A 42 -14.52 11.19 -5.78
C THR A 42 -15.68 10.85 -4.85
N PHE A 43 -15.96 9.56 -4.66
CA PHE A 43 -16.98 9.11 -3.72
C PHE A 43 -16.61 9.50 -2.28
N CYS A 44 -15.39 9.26 -1.82
CA CYS A 44 -14.93 9.68 -0.49
C CYS A 44 -15.09 11.19 -0.27
N GLU A 45 -14.67 11.97 -1.25
CA GLU A 45 -14.78 13.44 -1.21
C GLU A 45 -16.23 13.93 -1.12
N SER A 46 -17.15 13.24 -1.79
CA SER A 46 -18.59 13.58 -1.71
C SER A 46 -19.17 13.39 -0.30
N LEU A 47 -18.51 12.56 0.51
CA LEU A 47 -18.85 12.30 1.91
C LEU A 47 -18.01 13.13 2.90
N GLY A 48 -17.10 13.98 2.40
CA GLY A 48 -16.16 14.72 3.25
C GLY A 48 -15.10 13.84 3.90
N ILE A 49 -14.81 12.66 3.34
CA ILE A 49 -13.84 11.70 3.86
C ILE A 49 -12.50 11.89 3.15
N ARG A 50 -11.42 11.99 3.94
CA ARG A 50 -10.04 11.94 3.47
C ARG A 50 -9.48 10.55 3.75
N PRO A 51 -9.37 9.65 2.75
CA PRO A 51 -8.91 8.29 2.98
C PRO A 51 -7.40 8.22 3.17
N THR A 52 -6.93 7.12 3.81
CA THR A 52 -5.54 6.69 3.80
C THR A 52 -5.40 5.46 2.92
N TYR A 53 -4.61 5.56 1.85
CA TYR A 53 -4.26 4.44 0.98
C TYR A 53 -2.97 3.80 1.50
N PHE A 54 -3.02 2.55 1.93
CA PHE A 54 -1.86 1.75 2.23
C PHE A 54 -1.38 1.10 0.93
N VAL A 55 -0.24 1.56 0.42
CA VAL A 55 0.21 1.29 -0.95
C VAL A 55 1.36 0.30 -0.93
N ASP A 56 1.23 -0.77 -1.70
CA ASP A 56 2.26 -1.78 -1.89
C ASP A 56 3.27 -1.40 -2.98
N TYR A 57 4.30 -2.23 -3.12
CA TYR A 57 5.36 -2.01 -4.09
C TYR A 57 4.86 -2.11 -5.54
N ALA A 58 3.94 -3.04 -5.82
CA ALA A 58 3.41 -3.27 -7.17
C ALA A 58 2.61 -2.06 -7.68
N VAL A 59 1.71 -1.52 -6.84
CA VAL A 59 0.93 -0.31 -7.17
C VAL A 59 1.83 0.92 -7.26
N ALA A 60 2.79 1.08 -6.34
CA ALA A 60 3.72 2.20 -6.39
C ALA A 60 4.61 2.20 -7.64
N SER A 61 4.93 1.00 -8.16
CA SER A 61 5.68 0.82 -9.41
C SER A 61 4.85 1.05 -10.68
N ASN A 62 3.52 1.03 -10.57
CA ASN A 62 2.62 1.25 -11.70
C ASN A 62 2.47 2.75 -11.98
N ASN A 63 2.75 3.17 -13.21
CA ASN A 63 2.72 4.59 -13.58
C ASN A 63 1.36 5.26 -13.35
N PHE A 64 0.25 4.60 -13.69
CA PHE A 64 -1.07 5.17 -13.47
C PHE A 64 -1.41 5.25 -11.98
N GLY A 65 -1.14 4.17 -11.22
CA GLY A 65 -1.38 4.11 -9.79
C GLY A 65 -0.58 5.18 -9.04
N SER A 66 0.74 5.25 -9.27
CA SER A 66 1.61 6.21 -8.60
C SER A 66 1.26 7.67 -8.93
N GLN A 67 0.99 8.00 -10.19
CA GLN A 67 0.63 9.37 -10.58
C GLN A 67 -0.74 9.78 -10.02
N THR A 68 -1.70 8.86 -9.99
CA THR A 68 -3.01 9.10 -9.39
C THR A 68 -2.87 9.40 -7.89
N LEU A 69 -2.16 8.55 -7.15
CA LEU A 69 -1.91 8.73 -5.71
C LEU A 69 -1.08 9.98 -5.41
N ARG A 70 -0.07 10.28 -6.25
CA ARG A 70 0.69 11.53 -6.18
C ARG A 70 -0.23 12.75 -6.27
N THR A 71 -1.19 12.73 -7.17
CA THR A 71 -2.15 13.83 -7.35
C THR A 71 -3.02 14.01 -6.10
N PHE A 72 -3.50 12.92 -5.50
CA PHE A 72 -4.30 12.98 -4.29
C PHE A 72 -3.50 13.49 -3.08
N ALA A 73 -2.28 12.97 -2.90
CA ALA A 73 -1.40 13.37 -1.80
C ALA A 73 -0.99 14.85 -1.89
N LYS A 74 -0.55 15.31 -3.07
CA LYS A 74 -0.13 16.71 -3.28
C LYS A 74 -1.24 17.73 -3.01
N SER A 75 -2.47 17.37 -3.31
CA SER A 75 -3.64 18.22 -3.05
C SER A 75 -4.26 18.01 -1.66
N ASN A 76 -3.60 17.25 -0.79
CA ASN A 76 -4.06 16.91 0.56
C ASN A 76 -5.45 16.26 0.61
N ARG A 77 -5.83 15.54 -0.45
CA ARG A 77 -7.11 14.84 -0.55
C ARG A 77 -7.07 13.43 0.01
N ALA A 78 -5.88 12.84 0.12
CA ALA A 78 -5.65 11.54 0.71
C ALA A 78 -4.31 11.51 1.45
N GLU A 79 -4.16 10.53 2.34
CA GLU A 79 -2.88 10.12 2.91
C GLU A 79 -2.40 8.85 2.21
N VAL A 80 -1.07 8.67 2.13
CA VAL A 80 -0.44 7.46 1.62
C VAL A 80 0.44 6.87 2.70
N GLY A 81 0.11 5.64 3.10
CA GLY A 81 0.89 4.80 4.01
C GLY A 81 1.63 3.69 3.25
N ALA A 82 2.57 3.05 3.91
CA ALA A 82 3.30 1.91 3.36
C ALA A 82 2.56 0.60 3.63
N HIS A 83 2.46 -0.28 2.63
CA HIS A 83 1.88 -1.61 2.70
C HIS A 83 2.88 -2.65 2.20
N LEU A 84 3.34 -3.52 3.09
CA LEU A 84 4.40 -4.45 2.74
C LEU A 84 3.85 -5.84 2.46
N HIS A 85 3.93 -6.25 1.20
CA HIS A 85 3.77 -7.63 0.73
C HIS A 85 5.16 -8.24 0.50
N PRO A 86 5.65 -9.16 1.35
CA PRO A 86 7.02 -9.68 1.25
C PRO A 86 7.37 -10.27 -0.10
N TRP A 87 6.41 -10.85 -0.80
CA TRP A 87 6.62 -11.58 -2.05
C TRP A 87 6.84 -10.68 -3.27
N CYS A 88 6.10 -9.57 -3.40
CA CYS A 88 6.21 -8.66 -4.53
C CYS A 88 7.07 -7.42 -4.26
N ASN A 89 7.68 -7.32 -3.07
CA ASN A 89 8.53 -6.20 -2.66
C ASN A 89 10.00 -6.61 -2.63
N PRO A 90 10.90 -5.98 -3.43
CA PRO A 90 12.33 -6.24 -3.35
C PRO A 90 12.94 -5.75 -2.02
N PRO A 91 14.16 -6.22 -1.67
CA PRO A 91 14.94 -7.25 -2.36
C PRO A 91 14.32 -8.64 -2.17
N TYR A 92 14.55 -9.53 -3.16
CA TYR A 92 14.03 -10.89 -3.13
C TYR A 92 15.09 -11.85 -2.58
N PHE A 93 14.69 -12.71 -1.63
CA PHE A 93 15.54 -13.68 -0.95
C PHE A 93 15.21 -15.12 -1.33
N GLY A 94 14.65 -15.32 -2.51
CA GLY A 94 14.16 -16.58 -3.02
C GLY A 94 12.63 -16.58 -3.18
N LYS A 95 12.06 -17.77 -3.42
CA LYS A 95 10.61 -17.92 -3.54
C LYS A 95 9.98 -17.81 -2.16
N THR A 96 8.99 -16.93 -2.02
CA THR A 96 8.28 -16.73 -0.76
C THR A 96 7.43 -17.94 -0.42
N SER A 97 7.64 -18.52 0.74
CA SER A 97 6.76 -19.56 1.30
C SER A 97 5.56 -18.93 2.01
N GLU A 98 4.57 -19.77 2.36
CA GLU A 98 3.41 -19.32 3.15
C GLU A 98 3.83 -18.66 4.46
N ALA A 99 4.80 -19.22 5.18
CA ALA A 99 5.30 -18.63 6.42
C ALA A 99 5.97 -17.27 6.18
N GLU A 100 6.78 -17.14 5.13
CA GLU A 100 7.51 -15.91 4.80
C GLU A 100 6.63 -14.83 4.19
N SER A 101 5.41 -15.16 3.79
CA SER A 101 4.42 -14.17 3.36
C SER A 101 3.94 -13.27 4.51
N HIS A 102 4.10 -13.73 5.75
CA HIS A 102 3.85 -12.92 6.94
C HIS A 102 5.12 -12.18 7.37
N VAL A 103 5.07 -10.87 7.42
CA VAL A 103 6.23 -10.01 7.77
C VAL A 103 6.87 -10.40 9.10
N ILE A 104 6.05 -10.82 10.08
CA ILE A 104 6.54 -11.20 11.42
C ILE A 104 7.48 -12.41 11.41
N ASN A 105 7.42 -13.24 10.38
CA ASN A 105 8.26 -14.45 10.27
C ASN A 105 9.58 -14.18 9.51
N LEU A 106 9.76 -12.99 8.97
CA LEU A 106 10.99 -12.62 8.27
C LEU A 106 12.08 -12.18 9.26
N PRO A 107 13.35 -12.46 8.94
CA PRO A 107 14.46 -11.82 9.65
C PRO A 107 14.35 -10.30 9.60
N LEU A 108 14.63 -9.63 10.73
CA LEU A 108 14.51 -8.18 10.84
C LEU A 108 15.25 -7.43 9.73
N GLU A 109 16.46 -7.87 9.41
CA GLU A 109 17.27 -7.28 8.34
C GLU A 109 16.57 -7.32 6.97
N GLN A 110 15.84 -8.40 6.66
CA GLN A 110 15.06 -8.49 5.42
C GLN A 110 13.87 -7.54 5.44
N VAL A 111 13.19 -7.40 6.57
CA VAL A 111 12.09 -6.45 6.74
C VAL A 111 12.59 -5.03 6.55
N GLU A 112 13.71 -4.65 7.16
CA GLU A 112 14.33 -3.34 7.02
C GLU A 112 14.66 -3.03 5.55
N GLN A 113 15.36 -3.95 4.86
CA GLN A 113 15.71 -3.76 3.44
C GLN A 113 14.49 -3.63 2.53
N LYS A 114 13.44 -4.41 2.78
CA LYS A 114 12.19 -4.34 2.01
C LYS A 114 11.45 -3.02 2.27
N LEU A 115 11.38 -2.56 3.52
CA LEU A 115 10.78 -1.29 3.88
C LEU A 115 11.56 -0.10 3.30
N ASP A 116 12.88 -0.16 3.30
CA ASP A 116 13.72 0.86 2.68
C ASP A 116 13.43 0.98 1.19
N ALA A 117 13.34 -0.17 0.48
CA ALA A 117 13.00 -0.18 -0.94
C ALA A 117 11.59 0.37 -1.22
N LEU A 118 10.60 0.00 -0.40
CA LEU A 118 9.24 0.51 -0.53
C LEU A 118 9.17 2.01 -0.25
N ASN A 119 9.78 2.47 0.84
CA ASN A 119 9.79 3.88 1.22
C ASN A 119 10.50 4.75 0.17
N ALA A 120 11.61 4.27 -0.39
CA ALA A 120 12.31 4.94 -1.48
C ALA A 120 11.39 5.09 -2.71
N LEU A 121 10.70 4.01 -3.11
CA LEU A 121 9.79 4.04 -4.24
C LEU A 121 8.60 4.98 -4.01
N LEU A 122 7.98 4.94 -2.82
CA LEU A 122 6.87 5.84 -2.46
C LEU A 122 7.30 7.31 -2.49
N HIS A 123 8.54 7.59 -2.05
CA HIS A 123 9.10 8.92 -2.12
C HIS A 123 9.32 9.36 -3.57
N ASP A 124 9.93 8.52 -4.40
CA ASP A 124 10.34 8.89 -5.75
C ASP A 124 9.15 8.98 -6.71
N GLU A 125 8.23 8.02 -6.63
CA GLU A 125 7.09 7.91 -7.55
C GLU A 125 5.85 8.68 -7.08
N ILE A 126 5.56 8.70 -5.78
CA ILE A 126 4.37 9.39 -5.25
C ILE A 126 4.72 10.73 -4.60
N GLY A 127 5.94 10.89 -4.15
CA GLY A 127 6.42 12.12 -3.52
C GLY A 127 6.03 12.23 -2.04
N VAL A 128 5.86 11.09 -1.36
CA VAL A 128 5.49 11.03 0.05
C VAL A 128 6.55 10.30 0.87
N ARG A 129 6.63 10.67 2.15
CA ARG A 129 7.32 9.87 3.19
C ARG A 129 6.23 9.32 4.09
N PRO A 130 5.93 8.01 4.02
CA PRO A 130 4.85 7.42 4.80
C PRO A 130 5.01 7.66 6.29
N GLN A 131 3.91 8.00 6.96
CA GLN A 131 3.86 8.14 8.42
C GLN A 131 3.08 6.99 9.07
N SER A 132 2.50 6.12 8.25
CA SER A 132 1.70 4.98 8.67
C SER A 132 2.13 3.73 7.88
N PHE A 133 1.97 2.58 8.52
CA PHE A 133 2.34 1.28 7.98
C PHE A 133 1.24 0.26 8.26
N ARG A 134 1.03 -0.63 7.32
CA ARG A 134 0.22 -1.85 7.49
C ARG A 134 0.94 -3.03 6.87
N SER A 135 1.02 -4.14 7.62
CA SER A 135 1.48 -5.42 7.10
C SER A 135 0.46 -5.98 6.10
N GLY A 136 0.93 -6.58 5.02
CA GLY A 136 0.08 -7.15 3.98
C GLY A 136 -0.71 -8.36 4.46
N ARG A 137 -0.12 -9.18 5.33
CA ARG A 137 -0.82 -10.27 6.00
C ARG A 137 -0.77 -10.05 7.50
N TRP A 138 -1.90 -10.23 8.13
CA TRP A 138 -2.05 -10.08 9.58
C TRP A 138 -1.53 -11.36 10.25
N GLY A 139 -0.58 -11.20 11.17
CA GLY A 139 0.00 -12.29 11.95
C GLY A 139 -0.33 -12.19 13.43
#